data_8778e690211654c4c449f8d914b98ef5
#
_entry.id   8778e690211654c4c449f8d914b98ef5
#
_cell.length_a   1.000
_cell.length_b   1.000
_cell.length_c   1.000
_cell.angle_alpha   90.00
_cell.angle_beta   90.00
_cell.angle_gamma   90.00
#
_symmetry.space_group_name_H-M   'P 1'
#
loop_
_entity.id
_entity.type
_entity.pdbx_description
1 polymer ?
#
loop_
_entity_poly.entity_id
_entity_poly.type
_entity_poly.pdbx_seq_one_letter_code
_entity_poly.pdbx_strand_id
1 'polypeptide(L)'
;MSARQTIITAITALGLVVSYAIVQGMFDRADHRKAEQLVRTFQGKDGKTTLEDLLAGKDPAAHSDLSWSSDILSGCRGFVRVRCRLPQAGEYDFDVDLVQRSIHPGNQAGEQALEALGGRTK
;
A
#
# COMPACT_ATOMS: atom_id res chain seq x y z
N MET A 1 22.84 -18.74 -38.76
CA MET A 1 21.41 -18.39 -38.60
C MET A 1 20.91 -17.59 -39.78
N SER A 2 19.78 -17.94 -40.34
CA SER A 2 19.13 -17.09 -41.34
C SER A 2 18.57 -15.82 -40.69
N ALA A 3 18.50 -14.72 -41.45
CA ALA A 3 17.91 -13.50 -40.99
C ALA A 3 16.46 -13.68 -40.46
N ARG A 4 15.76 -14.62 -41.03
CA ARG A 4 14.41 -14.98 -40.66
C ARG A 4 14.33 -15.54 -39.23
N GLN A 5 15.24 -16.42 -38.86
CA GLN A 5 15.33 -16.97 -37.51
C GLN A 5 15.69 -15.92 -36.46
N THR A 6 16.58 -14.98 -36.81
CA THR A 6 16.99 -13.90 -35.95
C THR A 6 15.79 -12.96 -35.65
N ILE A 7 14.98 -12.63 -36.65
CA ILE A 7 13.80 -11.80 -36.51
C ILE A 7 12.75 -12.48 -35.60
N ILE A 8 12.48 -13.77 -35.82
CA ILE A 8 11.52 -14.52 -35.00
C ILE A 8 11.98 -14.58 -33.55
N THR A 9 13.26 -14.83 -33.30
CA THR A 9 13.80 -14.85 -31.94
C THR A 9 13.67 -13.48 -31.24
N ALA A 10 13.96 -12.39 -31.97
CA ALA A 10 13.85 -11.03 -31.43
C ALA A 10 12.39 -10.67 -31.08
N ILE A 11 11.43 -11.01 -31.93
CA ILE A 11 10.01 -10.77 -31.69
C ILE A 11 9.51 -11.57 -30.48
N THR A 12 9.90 -12.82 -30.34
CA THR A 12 9.54 -13.68 -29.21
C THR A 12 10.11 -13.12 -27.89
N ALA A 13 11.38 -12.71 -27.88
CA ALA A 13 12.01 -12.13 -26.70
C ALA A 13 11.30 -10.83 -26.28
N LEU A 14 10.98 -9.95 -27.23
CA LEU A 14 10.27 -8.70 -26.97
C LEU A 14 8.88 -8.98 -26.38
N GLY A 15 8.15 -9.96 -26.92
CA GLY A 15 6.83 -10.34 -26.42
C GLY A 15 6.88 -10.84 -24.98
N LEU A 16 7.90 -11.62 -24.61
CA LEU A 16 8.09 -12.10 -23.24
C LEU A 16 8.39 -10.95 -22.26
N VAL A 17 9.22 -9.99 -22.66
CA VAL A 17 9.54 -8.81 -21.82
C VAL A 17 8.28 -7.96 -21.58
N VAL A 18 7.51 -7.70 -22.63
CA VAL A 18 6.26 -6.92 -22.52
C VAL A 18 5.24 -7.64 -21.64
N SER A 19 5.08 -8.95 -21.81
CA SER A 19 4.17 -9.75 -20.98
C SER A 19 4.59 -9.72 -19.51
N TYR A 20 5.88 -9.84 -19.23
CA TYR A 20 6.41 -9.76 -17.87
C TYR A 20 6.13 -8.39 -17.24
N ALA A 21 6.36 -7.30 -17.96
CA ALA A 21 6.11 -5.96 -17.47
C ALA A 21 4.62 -5.74 -17.16
N ILE A 22 3.71 -6.24 -18.00
CA ILE A 22 2.26 -6.15 -17.77
C ILE A 22 1.85 -6.92 -16.51
N VAL A 23 2.34 -8.15 -16.36
CA VAL A 23 2.06 -8.97 -15.17
C VAL A 23 2.56 -8.31 -13.90
N GLN A 24 3.79 -7.78 -13.90
CA GLN A 24 4.34 -7.05 -12.75
C GLN A 24 3.49 -5.83 -12.39
N GLY A 25 3.07 -5.05 -13.39
CA GLY A 25 2.21 -3.90 -13.15
C GLY A 25 0.86 -4.29 -12.55
N MET A 26 0.28 -5.41 -12.94
CA MET A 26 -0.97 -5.93 -12.37
C MET A 26 -0.78 -6.35 -10.91
N PHE A 27 0.30 -7.04 -10.59
CA PHE A 27 0.61 -7.45 -9.21
C PHE A 27 0.85 -6.24 -8.32
N ASP A 28 1.58 -5.24 -8.80
CA ASP A 28 1.85 -4.02 -8.04
C ASP A 28 0.54 -3.27 -7.70
N ARG A 29 -0.36 -3.14 -8.67
CA ARG A 29 -1.68 -2.53 -8.43
C ARG A 29 -2.51 -3.31 -7.42
N ALA A 30 -2.49 -4.63 -7.49
CA ALA A 30 -3.20 -5.48 -6.55
C ALA A 30 -2.62 -5.34 -5.15
N ASP A 31 -1.30 -5.27 -5.01
CA ASP A 31 -0.62 -5.08 -3.73
C ASP A 31 -0.95 -3.71 -3.13
N HIS A 32 -0.97 -2.64 -3.93
CA HIS A 32 -1.38 -1.31 -3.47
C HIS A 32 -2.80 -1.32 -2.91
N ARG A 33 -3.74 -1.91 -3.63
CA ARG A 33 -5.14 -1.99 -3.19
C ARG A 33 -5.30 -2.78 -1.90
N LYS A 34 -4.64 -3.93 -1.82
CA LYS A 34 -4.70 -4.78 -0.63
C LYS A 34 -4.12 -4.08 0.59
N ALA A 35 -2.98 -3.41 0.43
CA ALA A 35 -2.34 -2.67 1.51
C ALA A 35 -3.21 -1.52 1.99
N GLU A 36 -3.74 -0.70 1.08
CA GLU A 36 -4.63 0.40 1.42
C GLU A 36 -5.88 -0.10 2.13
N GLN A 37 -6.52 -1.15 1.62
CA GLN A 37 -7.71 -1.71 2.23
C GLN A 37 -7.42 -2.26 3.62
N LEU A 38 -6.29 -2.93 3.80
CA LEU A 38 -5.90 -3.50 5.09
C LEU A 38 -5.69 -2.41 6.14
N VAL A 39 -5.06 -1.30 5.76
CA VAL A 39 -4.88 -0.15 6.65
C VAL A 39 -6.20 0.54 6.96
N ARG A 40 -7.00 0.82 5.94
CA ARG A 40 -8.26 1.54 6.10
C ARG A 40 -9.26 0.80 6.97
N THR A 41 -9.31 -0.53 6.85
CA THR A 41 -10.25 -1.39 7.58
C THR A 41 -9.67 -1.98 8.85
N PHE A 42 -8.44 -1.61 9.22
CA PHE A 42 -7.81 -2.08 10.46
C PHE A 42 -8.64 -1.62 11.65
N GLN A 43 -9.07 -2.58 12.47
CA GLN A 43 -9.94 -2.32 13.61
C GLN A 43 -9.16 -2.26 14.92
N GLY A 44 -9.62 -1.39 15.82
CA GLY A 44 -9.10 -1.31 17.16
C GLY A 44 -9.59 -2.46 18.07
N LYS A 45 -9.24 -2.39 19.34
CA LYS A 45 -9.66 -3.39 20.34
C LYS A 45 -11.16 -3.51 20.50
N ASP A 46 -11.91 -2.44 20.22
CA ASP A 46 -13.37 -2.45 20.29
C ASP A 46 -14.02 -3.25 19.16
N GLY A 47 -13.25 -3.59 18.12
CA GLY A 47 -13.74 -4.30 16.94
C GLY A 47 -14.73 -3.51 16.09
N LYS A 48 -14.87 -2.21 16.32
CA LYS A 48 -15.85 -1.34 15.65
C LYS A 48 -15.20 -0.15 14.96
N THR A 49 -14.24 0.51 15.62
CA THR A 49 -13.58 1.69 15.07
C THR A 49 -12.46 1.27 14.15
N THR A 50 -12.52 1.69 12.89
CA THR A 50 -11.44 1.45 11.93
C THR A 50 -10.42 2.58 11.99
N LEU A 51 -9.22 2.33 11.45
CA LEU A 51 -8.19 3.36 11.36
C LEU A 51 -8.66 4.53 10.49
N GLU A 52 -9.41 4.26 9.43
CA GLU A 52 -10.00 5.29 8.58
C GLU A 52 -10.94 6.18 9.40
N ASP A 53 -11.80 5.62 10.23
CA ASP A 53 -12.72 6.36 11.11
C ASP A 53 -11.95 7.22 12.11
N LEU A 54 -10.89 6.68 12.70
CA LEU A 54 -10.05 7.42 13.64
C LEU A 54 -9.42 8.65 12.99
N LEU A 55 -8.83 8.45 11.80
CA LEU A 55 -8.16 9.53 11.07
C LEU A 55 -9.17 10.57 10.57
N ALA A 56 -10.33 10.15 10.12
CA ALA A 56 -11.40 11.07 9.72
C ALA A 56 -11.87 11.97 10.88
N GLY A 57 -11.86 11.43 12.10
CA GLY A 57 -12.23 12.19 13.29
C GLY A 57 -11.18 13.21 13.74
N LYS A 58 -9.92 13.06 13.31
CA LYS A 58 -8.84 13.99 13.69
C LYS A 58 -8.89 15.32 12.95
N ASP A 59 -9.49 15.36 11.78
CA ASP A 59 -9.65 16.56 10.99
C ASP A 59 -11.09 16.65 10.49
N PRO A 60 -11.97 17.35 11.21
CA PRO A 60 -13.38 17.48 10.82
C PRO A 60 -13.58 18.13 9.45
N ALA A 61 -12.63 18.96 8.99
CA ALA A 61 -12.70 19.59 7.68
C ALA A 61 -12.40 18.61 6.54
N ALA A 62 -11.79 17.47 6.85
CA ALA A 62 -11.39 16.47 5.86
C ALA A 62 -12.32 15.25 5.82
N HIS A 63 -13.53 15.34 6.33
CA HIS A 63 -14.47 14.23 6.50
C HIS A 63 -14.66 13.34 5.28
N SER A 64 -14.56 13.87 4.08
CA SER A 64 -14.73 13.12 2.85
C SER A 64 -13.45 13.06 2.01
N ASP A 65 -12.39 13.77 2.43
CA ASP A 65 -11.21 14.02 1.60
C ASP A 65 -9.92 13.48 2.22
N LEU A 66 -9.98 12.31 2.84
CA LEU A 66 -8.77 11.60 3.23
C LEU A 66 -8.01 11.20 1.98
N SER A 67 -6.81 11.73 1.83
CA SER A 67 -5.95 11.40 0.70
C SER A 67 -5.08 10.19 1.03
N TRP A 68 -5.38 9.07 0.43
CA TRP A 68 -4.61 7.83 0.58
C TRP A 68 -3.70 7.64 -0.62
N SER A 69 -2.46 7.28 -0.34
CA SER A 69 -1.48 6.90 -1.36
C SER A 69 -0.67 5.72 -0.86
N SER A 70 -0.05 5.00 -1.76
CA SER A 70 0.79 3.87 -1.40
C SER A 70 2.00 3.78 -2.31
N ASP A 71 3.13 3.34 -1.73
CA ASP A 71 4.39 3.12 -2.42
C ASP A 71 4.95 1.76 -2.02
N ILE A 72 5.47 1.03 -3.00
CA ILE A 72 6.13 -0.24 -2.73
C ILE A 72 7.50 0.07 -2.13
N LEU A 73 7.77 -0.53 -0.97
CA LEU A 73 9.07 -0.40 -0.34
C LEU A 73 10.11 -1.17 -1.16
N SER A 74 11.21 -0.50 -1.47
CA SER A 74 12.21 -1.01 -2.40
C SER A 74 12.83 -2.33 -1.93
N GLY A 75 12.99 -3.26 -2.85
CA GLY A 75 13.70 -4.51 -2.67
C GLY A 75 12.90 -5.66 -2.05
N CYS A 76 11.69 -5.42 -1.57
CA CYS A 76 10.89 -6.46 -0.90
C CYS A 76 9.47 -6.49 -1.44
N ARG A 77 9.14 -7.53 -2.19
CA ARG A 77 7.78 -7.78 -2.64
C ARG A 77 6.88 -8.09 -1.44
N GLY A 78 5.70 -7.48 -1.39
CA GLY A 78 4.76 -7.66 -0.30
C GLY A 78 4.86 -6.63 0.82
N PHE A 79 5.82 -5.69 0.74
CA PHE A 79 5.93 -4.57 1.67
C PHE A 79 5.50 -3.29 0.98
N VAL A 80 4.47 -2.65 1.51
CA VAL A 80 3.89 -1.43 0.93
C VAL A 80 3.78 -0.38 2.02
N ARG A 81 4.24 0.83 1.74
CA ARG A 81 4.00 1.98 2.62
C ARG A 81 2.70 2.66 2.21
N VAL A 82 1.75 2.71 3.12
CA VAL A 82 0.48 3.40 2.92
C VAL A 82 0.53 4.72 3.67
N ARG A 83 0.22 5.80 2.98
CA ARG A 83 0.22 7.15 3.53
C ARG A 83 -1.17 7.73 3.48
N CYS A 84 -1.62 8.27 4.61
CA CYS A 84 -2.82 9.10 4.68
C CYS A 84 -2.42 10.53 4.97
N ARG A 85 -2.80 11.45 4.09
CA ARG A 85 -2.53 12.86 4.26
C ARG A 85 -3.79 13.58 4.70
N LEU A 86 -3.71 14.27 5.84
CA LEU A 86 -4.77 15.12 6.35
C LEU A 86 -4.32 16.57 6.18
N PRO A 87 -5.16 17.45 5.59
CA PRO A 87 -4.74 18.82 5.28
C PRO A 87 -4.24 19.62 6.49
N GLN A 88 -4.76 19.38 7.67
CA GLN A 88 -4.41 20.13 8.88
C GLN A 88 -3.66 19.30 9.92
N ALA A 89 -3.86 18.00 9.94
CA ALA A 89 -3.27 17.10 10.94
C ALA A 89 -1.96 16.44 10.51
N GLY A 90 -1.55 16.58 9.24
CA GLY A 90 -0.29 16.07 8.73
C GLY A 90 -0.39 14.72 8.02
N GLU A 91 0.74 14.02 7.96
CA GLU A 91 0.85 12.75 7.26
C GLU A 91 0.99 11.58 8.24
N TYR A 92 0.26 10.51 7.96
CA TYR A 92 0.29 9.27 8.72
C TYR A 92 0.78 8.16 7.81
N ASP A 93 1.94 7.58 8.13
CA ASP A 93 2.55 6.51 7.35
C ASP A 93 2.43 5.17 8.07
N PHE A 94 2.06 4.15 7.31
CA PHE A 94 1.93 2.78 7.80
C PHE A 94 2.66 1.84 6.85
N ASP A 95 3.51 0.98 7.39
CA ASP A 95 4.21 -0.04 6.61
C ASP A 95 3.46 -1.35 6.74
N VAL A 96 3.01 -1.88 5.61
CA VAL A 96 2.18 -3.07 5.55
C VAL A 96 2.99 -4.24 5.03
N ASP A 97 2.96 -5.35 5.78
CA ASP A 97 3.47 -6.64 5.34
C ASP A 97 2.27 -7.47 4.86
N LEU A 98 2.13 -7.60 3.54
CA LEU A 98 1.01 -8.32 2.93
C LEU A 98 1.11 -9.84 3.13
N VAL A 99 2.31 -10.36 3.36
CA VAL A 99 2.51 -11.79 3.59
C VAL A 99 1.98 -12.18 4.97
N GLN A 100 2.35 -11.42 6.00
CA GLN A 100 1.91 -11.64 7.38
C GLN A 100 0.61 -10.92 7.72
N ARG A 101 0.14 -10.06 6.83
CA ARG A 101 -1.03 -9.19 7.04
C ARG A 101 -0.90 -8.36 8.31
N SER A 102 0.28 -7.79 8.51
CA SER A 102 0.59 -6.94 9.66
C SER A 102 0.80 -5.50 9.23
N ILE A 103 0.47 -4.58 10.14
CA ILE A 103 0.64 -3.15 9.95
C ILE A 103 1.61 -2.64 11.00
N HIS A 104 2.62 -1.90 10.55
CA HIS A 104 3.62 -1.27 11.41
C HIS A 104 3.61 0.24 11.17
N PRO A 105 3.94 1.06 12.17
CA PRO A 105 4.02 2.50 11.94
C PRO A 105 5.20 2.83 11.02
N GLY A 106 4.95 3.71 10.06
CA GLY A 106 5.99 4.22 9.16
C GLY A 106 6.58 5.54 9.62
N ASN A 107 5.88 6.25 10.52
CA ASN A 107 6.35 7.47 11.16
C ASN A 107 5.72 7.61 12.56
N GLN A 108 6.10 8.67 13.28
CA GLN A 108 5.61 8.89 14.64
C GLN A 108 4.09 9.10 14.68
N ALA A 109 3.53 9.82 13.73
CA ALA A 109 2.08 10.04 13.65
C ALA A 109 1.33 8.73 13.45
N GLY A 110 1.83 7.83 12.59
CA GLY A 110 1.27 6.50 12.39
C GLY A 110 1.33 5.66 13.65
N GLU A 111 2.43 5.74 14.41
CA GLU A 111 2.55 5.05 15.69
C GLU A 111 1.50 5.52 16.68
N GLN A 112 1.32 6.82 16.82
CA GLN A 112 0.32 7.39 17.71
C GLN A 112 -1.10 6.99 17.32
N ALA A 113 -1.40 6.94 16.02
CA ALA A 113 -2.71 6.52 15.54
C ALA A 113 -3.00 5.05 15.87
N LEU A 114 -2.02 4.16 15.68
CA LEU A 114 -2.17 2.75 16.02
C LEU A 114 -2.33 2.53 17.52
N GLU A 115 -1.59 3.29 18.34
CA GLU A 115 -1.73 3.25 19.79
C GLU A 115 -3.12 3.74 20.24
N ALA A 116 -3.64 4.79 19.59
CA ALA A 116 -4.96 5.31 19.90
C ALA A 116 -6.07 4.30 19.62
N LEU A 117 -5.89 3.44 18.63
CA LEU A 117 -6.79 2.32 18.37
C LEU A 117 -6.64 1.18 19.40
N GLY A 118 -5.62 1.25 20.26
CA GLY A 118 -5.30 0.17 21.18
C GLY A 118 -4.57 -1.00 20.51
N GLY A 119 -4.09 -0.81 19.29
CA GLY A 119 -3.27 -1.81 18.60
C GLY A 119 -1.86 -1.79 19.13
N ARG A 120 -1.32 -2.97 19.45
CA ARG A 120 0.12 -3.09 19.74
C ARG A 120 0.87 -3.25 18.43
N THR A 121 1.73 -2.29 18.17
CA THR A 121 2.70 -2.41 17.10
C THR A 121 3.84 -3.31 17.59
N LYS A 122 3.98 -4.42 16.94
CA LYS A 122 5.15 -5.27 17.14
C LYS A 122 6.11 -5.14 16.00
#